data_4e0b54621b962d26661de960e7959fa6
#
_entry.id   4e0b54621b962d26661de960e7959fa6
#
_cell.length_a   1.000
_cell.length_b   1.000
_cell.length_c   1.000
_cell.angle_alpha   90.00
_cell.angle_beta   90.00
_cell.angle_gamma   90.00
#
_symmetry.space_group_name_H-M   'P 1'
#
loop_
_entity.id
_entity.type
_entity.pdbx_description
1 polymer ?
#
loop_
_entity_poly.entity_id
_entity_poly.type
_entity_poly.pdbx_seq_one_letter_code
_entity_poly.pdbx_strand_id
1 'polypeptide(L)'
;MNRHIRTFLAAAAVLCCLATPGAKAQSSSPTPKREFRGAWIQTVNGQYMGMDRDRMQRTLTSYLDAFKRCGLNTVMFQVRCEGDALYPSKLEPWSYYLTGRQGQAPNPYWDPLQWMIDECHKRGMELHAWINPYRAKTAAKHEMALNHPYNMYPDHFFKYGDLILFDPGEPYNREYICRVVSDIMRRYDVDGIHMDDYFYPYPGGQKVIPDDKTFAKYNNGIQNRADWRRYNVNELVRMLHDTIRSIKPWVKFGVSPFGIYHNARRGGNIPGSDTNGLENYEDLYADVLYWVNQGWVDYSMPQLYWQIGHPVADYATLIKWWSKYASNRPLIIGESVENTIKYPDPANPQSHQLLAKMNLERSLGVAGSCQWYGAAFAENKGNYAEAIHQLYFSKPALPPAMPFIYSKAPGKVKKLKPVWTEDGYILFWTEPKAKSVMDEAQRYVIYRFAAGEPQNTEDASHIIDITTNTFYKLPYDKGTDRYTYVVTSLNRIGNESKTAKKKVKL
;
A
#
# COMPACT_ATOMS: atom_id res chain seq x y z
N MET A 1 -66.65 32.96 52.78
CA MET A 1 -65.79 32.25 53.69
C MET A 1 -65.82 30.83 53.29
N ASN A 2 -65.12 30.52 52.19
CA ASN A 2 -65.07 29.15 51.66
C ASN A 2 -63.64 28.79 51.22
N ARG A 3 -63.11 27.77 51.89
CA ARG A 3 -61.81 27.15 51.55
C ARG A 3 -62.05 26.02 50.54
N HIS A 4 -61.44 26.13 49.41
CA HIS A 4 -61.38 25.05 48.46
C HIS A 4 -60.16 24.16 48.73
N ILE A 5 -60.43 22.89 48.95
CA ILE A 5 -59.44 21.80 48.98
C ILE A 5 -59.23 21.30 47.54
N ARG A 6 -58.03 21.41 47.00
CA ARG A 6 -57.63 20.80 45.74
C ARG A 6 -57.00 19.45 45.98
N THR A 7 -57.64 18.43 45.49
CA THR A 7 -57.15 17.04 45.50
C THR A 7 -56.23 16.85 44.31
N PHE A 8 -54.96 16.44 44.52
CA PHE A 8 -54.07 16.02 43.47
C PHE A 8 -54.26 14.52 43.23
N LEU A 9 -54.69 14.16 41.98
CA LEU A 9 -54.64 12.81 41.49
C LEU A 9 -53.25 12.57 40.88
N ALA A 10 -52.47 11.65 41.44
CA ALA A 10 -51.25 11.15 40.86
C ALA A 10 -51.57 10.04 39.85
N ALA A 11 -51.33 10.30 38.57
CA ALA A 11 -51.41 9.28 37.53
C ALA A 11 -50.07 8.56 37.48
N ALA A 12 -50.03 7.31 37.86
CA ALA A 12 -48.89 6.43 37.68
C ALA A 12 -48.86 5.98 36.22
N ALA A 13 -47.91 6.49 35.45
CA ALA A 13 -47.60 5.99 34.09
C ALA A 13 -46.76 4.73 34.18
N VAL A 14 -47.37 3.59 33.85
CA VAL A 14 -46.66 2.31 33.69
C VAL A 14 -45.90 2.37 32.36
N LEU A 15 -44.60 2.55 32.43
CA LEU A 15 -43.69 2.44 31.24
C LEU A 15 -43.53 0.96 30.90
N CYS A 16 -44.27 0.47 29.89
CA CYS A 16 -43.97 -0.80 29.25
C CYS A 16 -42.70 -0.65 28.44
N CYS A 17 -41.58 -1.16 28.98
CA CYS A 17 -40.37 -1.40 28.19
C CYS A 17 -40.66 -2.48 27.17
N LEU A 18 -40.99 -2.11 25.93
CA LEU A 18 -40.90 -2.99 24.78
C LEU A 18 -39.41 -3.27 24.51
N ALA A 19 -38.97 -4.43 24.97
CA ALA A 19 -37.67 -4.98 24.58
C ALA A 19 -37.71 -5.24 23.07
N THR A 20 -37.06 -4.36 22.31
CA THR A 20 -36.75 -4.66 20.91
C THR A 20 -35.85 -5.90 20.86
N PRO A 21 -36.13 -6.90 20.02
CA PRO A 21 -35.24 -8.05 19.89
C PRO A 21 -33.87 -7.54 19.46
N GLY A 22 -32.87 -7.84 20.29
CA GLY A 22 -31.51 -7.41 20.09
C GLY A 22 -31.04 -7.69 18.67
N ALA A 23 -30.57 -6.64 18.00
CA ALA A 23 -29.74 -6.81 16.82
C ALA A 23 -28.62 -7.77 17.20
N LYS A 24 -28.60 -8.95 16.60
CA LYS A 24 -27.46 -9.86 16.72
C LYS A 24 -26.24 -9.06 16.34
N ALA A 25 -25.34 -8.83 17.30
CA ALA A 25 -24.05 -8.30 17.04
C ALA A 25 -23.45 -9.16 15.91
N GLN A 26 -23.28 -8.55 14.74
CA GLN A 26 -22.64 -9.21 13.61
C GLN A 26 -21.27 -9.61 14.14
N SER A 27 -20.99 -10.92 14.17
CA SER A 27 -19.70 -11.44 14.62
C SER A 27 -18.63 -10.78 13.78
N SER A 28 -17.93 -9.80 14.34
CA SER A 28 -16.79 -9.20 13.67
C SER A 28 -15.80 -10.31 13.39
N SER A 29 -15.45 -10.49 12.12
CA SER A 29 -14.32 -11.36 11.77
C SER A 29 -13.13 -10.97 12.63
N PRO A 30 -12.41 -11.92 13.26
CA PRO A 30 -11.29 -11.57 14.14
C PRO A 30 -10.32 -10.67 13.40
N THR A 31 -9.80 -9.64 14.09
CA THR A 31 -8.81 -8.72 13.50
C THR A 31 -7.57 -9.52 13.13
N PRO A 32 -7.22 -9.58 11.84
CA PRO A 32 -6.08 -10.39 11.40
C PRO A 32 -4.79 -9.82 11.99
N LYS A 33 -3.90 -10.69 12.47
CA LYS A 33 -2.55 -10.30 12.92
C LYS A 33 -1.73 -9.67 11.81
N ARG A 34 -1.95 -10.11 10.57
CA ARG A 34 -1.26 -9.64 9.37
C ARG A 34 -2.28 -9.14 8.35
N GLU A 35 -2.13 -7.89 7.98
CA GLU A 35 -2.99 -7.24 7.00
C GLU A 35 -2.22 -6.07 6.38
N PHE A 36 -2.14 -6.02 5.07
CA PHE A 36 -1.60 -4.86 4.37
C PHE A 36 -2.59 -3.70 4.51
N ARG A 37 -2.15 -2.59 5.07
CA ARG A 37 -2.95 -1.39 5.29
C ARG A 37 -2.20 -0.21 4.73
N GLY A 38 -2.40 0.05 3.45
CA GLY A 38 -1.62 1.04 2.72
C GLY A 38 -2.40 2.28 2.28
N ALA A 39 -1.66 3.30 1.84
CA ALA A 39 -2.20 4.42 1.08
C ALA A 39 -1.18 4.89 0.03
N TRP A 40 -1.70 5.32 -1.13
CA TRP A 40 -0.89 5.96 -2.16
C TRP A 40 -0.80 7.48 -1.93
N ILE A 41 0.41 7.99 -1.96
CA ILE A 41 0.72 9.43 -2.03
C ILE A 41 1.25 9.71 -3.43
N GLN A 42 0.35 10.17 -4.31
CA GLN A 42 0.71 10.56 -5.68
C GLN A 42 1.34 11.94 -5.70
N THR A 43 2.15 12.20 -6.71
CA THR A 43 2.77 13.52 -6.95
C THR A 43 2.41 14.08 -8.32
N VAL A 44 2.03 13.22 -9.26
CA VAL A 44 1.75 13.55 -10.66
C VAL A 44 0.64 14.59 -10.87
N ASN A 45 -0.26 14.78 -9.93
CA ASN A 45 -1.35 15.76 -10.04
C ASN A 45 -0.97 17.17 -9.55
N GLY A 46 0.31 17.38 -9.20
CA GLY A 46 0.83 18.70 -8.86
C GLY A 46 0.41 19.25 -7.49
N GLN A 47 -0.13 18.42 -6.59
CA GLN A 47 -0.59 18.88 -5.28
C GLN A 47 0.51 19.46 -4.38
N TYR A 48 1.77 19.15 -4.65
CA TYR A 48 2.92 19.67 -3.91
C TYR A 48 3.68 20.74 -4.70
N MET A 49 3.32 20.96 -5.95
CA MET A 49 3.98 21.91 -6.83
C MET A 49 3.86 23.35 -6.28
N GLY A 50 5.00 24.03 -6.20
CA GLY A 50 5.06 25.39 -5.65
C GLY A 50 5.00 25.45 -4.11
N MET A 51 4.98 24.34 -3.41
CA MET A 51 5.21 24.32 -1.97
C MET A 51 6.70 24.46 -1.68
N ASP A 52 7.04 25.30 -0.70
CA ASP A 52 8.37 25.24 -0.10
C ASP A 52 8.57 23.94 0.67
N ARG A 53 9.83 23.63 1.01
CA ARG A 53 10.20 22.43 1.77
C ARG A 53 9.36 22.26 3.04
N ASP A 54 9.27 23.31 3.85
CA ASP A 54 8.66 23.22 5.18
C ASP A 54 7.15 23.01 5.09
N ARG A 55 6.48 23.62 4.11
CA ARG A 55 5.05 23.40 3.83
C ARG A 55 4.80 21.98 3.34
N MET A 56 5.61 21.49 2.40
CA MET A 56 5.46 20.11 1.91
C MET A 56 5.70 19.10 3.02
N GLN A 57 6.74 19.28 3.85
CA GLN A 57 7.01 18.43 4.99
C GLN A 57 5.85 18.44 6.01
N ARG A 58 5.32 19.62 6.37
CA ARG A 58 4.15 19.69 7.27
C ARG A 58 2.93 18.96 6.70
N THR A 59 2.65 19.13 5.41
CA THR A 59 1.53 18.45 4.75
C THR A 59 1.70 16.93 4.78
N LEU A 60 2.87 16.43 4.37
CA LEU A 60 3.16 14.99 4.38
C LEU A 60 3.19 14.41 5.80
N THR A 61 3.76 15.15 6.78
CA THR A 61 3.71 14.77 8.20
C THR A 61 2.27 14.59 8.68
N SER A 62 1.38 15.53 8.34
CA SER A 62 -0.04 15.43 8.74
C SER A 62 -0.73 14.18 8.15
N TYR A 63 -0.37 13.81 6.91
CA TYR A 63 -0.88 12.57 6.30
C TYR A 63 -0.33 11.33 7.00
N LEU A 64 0.98 11.27 7.25
CA LEU A 64 1.61 10.14 7.94
C LEU A 64 1.08 9.95 9.36
N ASP A 65 0.83 11.06 10.09
CA ASP A 65 0.23 11.02 11.43
C ASP A 65 -1.21 10.51 11.39
N ALA A 66 -2.01 10.94 10.41
CA ALA A 66 -3.35 10.41 10.18
C ALA A 66 -3.33 8.91 9.83
N PHE A 67 -2.40 8.49 8.96
CA PHE A 67 -2.23 7.08 8.60
C PHE A 67 -1.88 6.24 9.82
N LYS A 68 -0.89 6.65 10.61
CA LYS A 68 -0.50 5.93 11.84
C LYS A 68 -1.66 5.85 12.83
N ARG A 69 -2.36 6.96 13.08
CA ARG A 69 -3.52 7.02 13.98
C ARG A 69 -4.63 6.08 13.54
N CYS A 70 -4.90 6.00 12.23
CA CYS A 70 -5.93 5.13 11.68
C CYS A 70 -5.46 3.69 11.41
N GLY A 71 -4.25 3.31 11.81
CA GLY A 71 -3.75 1.93 11.78
C GLY A 71 -3.15 1.48 10.45
N LEU A 72 -2.81 2.40 9.55
CA LEU A 72 -2.05 2.07 8.33
C LEU A 72 -0.61 1.71 8.67
N ASN A 73 0.00 0.86 7.83
CA ASN A 73 1.36 0.32 8.04
C ASN A 73 2.27 0.41 6.81
N THR A 74 1.78 0.89 5.68
CA THR A 74 2.56 0.99 4.43
C THR A 74 2.17 2.24 3.64
N VAL A 75 3.15 2.91 3.03
CA VAL A 75 2.97 4.08 2.17
C VAL A 75 3.55 3.79 0.79
N MET A 76 2.75 4.01 -0.26
CA MET A 76 3.18 4.02 -1.66
C MET A 76 3.46 5.47 -2.05
N PHE A 77 4.74 5.87 -2.08
CA PHE A 77 5.13 7.25 -2.41
C PHE A 77 5.63 7.35 -3.85
N GLN A 78 4.94 8.14 -4.68
CA GLN A 78 5.32 8.32 -6.08
C GLN A 78 6.57 9.18 -6.20
N VAL A 79 7.66 8.56 -6.64
CA VAL A 79 8.98 9.19 -6.73
C VAL A 79 9.46 9.40 -8.17
N ARG A 80 8.78 8.78 -9.15
CA ARG A 80 9.09 8.89 -10.59
C ARG A 80 7.81 8.94 -11.39
N CYS A 81 7.49 10.10 -11.96
CA CYS A 81 6.25 10.36 -12.68
C CYS A 81 6.40 10.32 -14.20
N GLU A 82 7.40 10.99 -14.74
CA GLU A 82 7.57 11.31 -16.16
C GLU A 82 9.04 11.16 -16.61
N GLY A 83 9.72 10.08 -16.24
CA GLY A 83 11.16 9.97 -16.48
C GLY A 83 11.96 11.04 -15.74
N ASP A 84 11.46 11.43 -14.60
CA ASP A 84 12.02 12.44 -13.71
C ASP A 84 11.93 11.98 -12.24
N ALA A 85 12.63 12.62 -11.33
CA ALA A 85 12.83 12.13 -9.98
C ALA A 85 12.43 13.13 -8.89
N LEU A 86 11.77 12.68 -7.82
CA LEU A 86 11.58 13.41 -6.57
C LEU A 86 12.72 13.15 -5.57
N TYR A 87 13.90 12.90 -6.06
CA TYR A 87 15.13 12.70 -5.28
C TYR A 87 16.34 13.10 -6.13
N PRO A 88 17.50 13.39 -5.52
CA PRO A 88 18.71 13.72 -6.29
C PRO A 88 19.13 12.54 -7.16
N SER A 89 18.75 12.52 -8.43
CA SER A 89 19.15 11.49 -9.40
C SER A 89 20.28 12.00 -10.30
N LYS A 90 21.22 11.09 -10.66
CA LYS A 90 22.22 11.35 -11.72
C LYS A 90 21.74 10.86 -13.09
N LEU A 91 20.63 10.13 -13.13
CA LEU A 91 20.07 9.53 -14.34
C LEU A 91 18.94 10.36 -14.95
N GLU A 92 18.12 10.99 -14.09
CA GLU A 92 16.91 11.70 -14.48
C GLU A 92 16.88 13.10 -13.88
N PRO A 93 16.24 14.08 -14.52
CA PRO A 93 16.08 15.42 -13.98
C PRO A 93 15.19 15.44 -12.74
N TRP A 94 15.26 16.50 -11.94
CA TRP A 94 14.29 16.79 -10.89
C TRP A 94 12.87 16.89 -11.48
N SER A 95 11.90 16.35 -10.77
CA SER A 95 10.53 16.29 -11.23
C SER A 95 9.89 17.68 -11.35
N TYR A 96 9.14 17.87 -12.44
CA TYR A 96 8.25 19.01 -12.64
C TYR A 96 7.28 19.18 -11.47
N TYR A 97 6.74 18.07 -10.95
CA TYR A 97 5.72 18.07 -9.90
C TYR A 97 6.24 18.43 -8.51
N LEU A 98 7.55 18.63 -8.36
CA LEU A 98 8.16 19.13 -7.13
C LEU A 98 8.26 20.67 -7.12
N THR A 99 8.79 21.25 -8.19
CA THR A 99 9.15 22.68 -8.22
C THR A 99 8.34 23.50 -9.22
N GLY A 100 7.56 22.86 -10.10
CA GLY A 100 6.91 23.51 -11.24
C GLY A 100 7.82 23.71 -12.44
N ARG A 101 9.09 23.27 -12.36
CA ARG A 101 10.05 23.29 -13.47
C ARG A 101 10.91 22.04 -13.45
N GLN A 102 10.78 21.20 -14.50
CA GLN A 102 11.57 19.98 -14.59
C GLN A 102 13.07 20.29 -14.69
N GLY A 103 13.90 19.56 -13.97
CA GLY A 103 15.34 19.76 -13.88
C GLY A 103 15.78 20.77 -12.81
N GLN A 104 14.86 21.51 -12.21
CA GLN A 104 15.16 22.44 -11.13
C GLN A 104 15.13 21.72 -9.77
N ALA A 105 16.27 21.74 -9.06
CA ALA A 105 16.32 21.25 -7.68
C ALA A 105 15.47 22.12 -6.74
N PRO A 106 14.92 21.55 -5.65
CA PRO A 106 14.18 22.32 -4.65
C PRO A 106 15.10 23.32 -3.94
N ASN A 107 14.55 24.47 -3.57
CA ASN A 107 15.24 25.51 -2.82
C ASN A 107 14.38 25.94 -1.60
N PRO A 108 14.86 25.77 -0.35
CA PRO A 108 16.16 25.16 0.02
C PRO A 108 16.26 23.69 -0.43
N TYR A 109 17.51 23.27 -0.71
CA TYR A 109 17.79 21.90 -1.17
C TYR A 109 17.46 20.88 -0.09
N TRP A 110 16.79 19.79 -0.48
CA TRP A 110 16.49 18.64 0.37
C TRP A 110 16.19 17.40 -0.49
N ASP A 111 16.19 16.23 0.13
CA ASP A 111 15.87 14.95 -0.51
C ASP A 111 14.50 14.47 -0.04
N PRO A 112 13.43 14.62 -0.85
CA PRO A 112 12.08 14.20 -0.49
C PRO A 112 11.95 12.69 -0.23
N LEU A 113 12.66 11.86 -0.99
CA LEU A 113 12.60 10.41 -0.81
C LEU A 113 13.25 9.97 0.50
N GLN A 114 14.46 10.47 0.81
CA GLN A 114 15.12 10.14 2.07
C GLN A 114 14.27 10.59 3.26
N TRP A 115 13.76 11.80 3.22
CA TRP A 115 12.91 12.34 4.29
C TRP A 115 11.64 11.51 4.49
N MET A 116 10.97 11.09 3.42
CA MET A 116 9.76 10.25 3.51
C MET A 116 10.06 8.85 4.09
N ILE A 117 11.22 8.27 3.74
CA ILE A 117 11.66 6.99 4.33
C ILE A 117 11.82 7.14 5.83
N ASP A 118 12.59 8.16 6.28
CA ASP A 118 12.85 8.41 7.69
C ASP A 118 11.56 8.63 8.49
N GLU A 119 10.63 9.43 7.95
CA GLU A 119 9.35 9.71 8.61
C GLU A 119 8.40 8.50 8.62
N CYS A 120 8.42 7.65 7.60
CA CYS A 120 7.66 6.39 7.61
C CYS A 120 8.26 5.41 8.62
N HIS A 121 9.56 5.18 8.60
CA HIS A 121 10.25 4.26 9.50
C HIS A 121 10.11 4.68 10.97
N LYS A 122 10.22 5.99 11.27
CA LYS A 122 9.96 6.55 12.61
C LYS A 122 8.57 6.20 13.16
N ARG A 123 7.58 6.05 12.26
CA ARG A 123 6.20 5.66 12.62
C ARG A 123 5.96 4.15 12.55
N GLY A 124 6.98 3.35 12.23
CA GLY A 124 6.88 1.90 12.07
C GLY A 124 6.15 1.48 10.78
N MET A 125 6.03 2.38 9.80
CA MET A 125 5.44 2.12 8.48
C MET A 125 6.51 1.75 7.46
N GLU A 126 6.13 0.93 6.47
CA GLU A 126 6.96 0.66 5.29
C GLU A 126 6.79 1.77 4.25
N LEU A 127 7.86 2.08 3.51
CA LEU A 127 7.80 2.93 2.33
C LEU A 127 8.15 2.14 1.08
N HIS A 128 7.20 2.08 0.14
CA HIS A 128 7.43 1.56 -1.20
C HIS A 128 7.59 2.72 -2.18
N ALA A 129 8.72 2.77 -2.86
CA ALA A 129 8.97 3.77 -3.89
C ALA A 129 8.14 3.42 -5.13
N TRP A 130 7.15 4.26 -5.42
CA TRP A 130 6.28 4.09 -6.58
C TRP A 130 6.88 4.80 -7.79
N ILE A 131 7.11 4.03 -8.85
CA ILE A 131 7.60 4.49 -10.14
C ILE A 131 6.57 4.23 -11.24
N ASN A 132 6.41 5.18 -12.16
CA ASN A 132 5.80 4.90 -13.45
C ASN A 132 6.91 4.49 -14.43
N PRO A 133 6.87 3.28 -15.03
CA PRO A 133 7.99 2.80 -15.82
C PRO A 133 8.12 3.51 -17.17
N TYR A 134 7.02 3.81 -17.86
CA TYR A 134 7.08 4.19 -19.27
C TYR A 134 6.65 5.61 -19.61
N ARG A 135 6.02 6.34 -18.70
CA ARG A 135 5.70 7.75 -18.95
C ARG A 135 6.96 8.61 -18.99
N ALA A 136 7.12 9.37 -20.08
CA ALA A 136 8.13 10.41 -20.23
C ALA A 136 7.51 11.81 -20.17
N LYS A 137 6.23 11.93 -20.58
CA LYS A 137 5.45 13.14 -20.44
C LYS A 137 3.96 12.78 -20.38
N THR A 138 3.25 13.36 -19.43
CA THR A 138 1.78 13.35 -19.40
C THR A 138 1.22 14.45 -20.33
N ALA A 139 -0.09 14.63 -20.35
CA ALA A 139 -0.73 15.75 -21.08
C ALA A 139 -0.39 17.14 -20.49
N ALA A 140 0.37 17.22 -19.39
CA ALA A 140 0.76 18.48 -18.78
C ALA A 140 1.61 19.32 -19.74
N LYS A 141 1.22 20.60 -19.91
CA LYS A 141 1.94 21.54 -20.76
C LYS A 141 3.13 22.14 -20.02
N HIS A 142 4.24 21.46 -20.00
CA HIS A 142 5.51 21.99 -19.48
C HIS A 142 6.67 21.63 -20.42
N GLU A 143 7.75 22.37 -20.35
CA GLU A 143 8.99 22.07 -21.05
C GLU A 143 9.73 20.93 -20.36
N MET A 144 10.27 20.02 -21.15
CA MET A 144 11.13 18.95 -20.64
C MET A 144 12.55 19.46 -20.46
N ALA A 145 13.20 19.09 -19.37
CA ALA A 145 14.58 19.46 -19.10
C ALA A 145 15.54 18.93 -20.19
N LEU A 146 16.62 19.69 -20.47
CA LEU A 146 17.59 19.31 -21.52
C LEU A 146 18.23 17.93 -21.27
N ASN A 147 18.44 17.57 -20.00
CA ASN A 147 18.97 16.27 -19.57
C ASN A 147 17.89 15.20 -19.40
N HIS A 148 16.64 15.43 -19.84
CA HIS A 148 15.62 14.40 -19.85
C HIS A 148 15.96 13.32 -20.90
N PRO A 149 15.78 12.02 -20.61
CA PRO A 149 16.08 10.91 -21.54
C PRO A 149 15.50 11.08 -22.94
N TYR A 150 14.29 11.62 -23.06
CA TYR A 150 13.66 11.93 -24.34
C TYR A 150 14.49 12.90 -25.20
N ASN A 151 15.07 13.94 -24.60
CA ASN A 151 15.87 14.91 -25.33
C ASN A 151 17.24 14.37 -25.72
N MET A 152 17.74 13.36 -24.98
CA MET A 152 19.01 12.70 -25.26
C MET A 152 18.88 11.57 -26.30
N TYR A 153 17.79 10.83 -26.28
CA TYR A 153 17.56 9.63 -27.09
C TYR A 153 16.13 9.59 -27.66
N PRO A 154 15.71 10.56 -28.48
CA PRO A 154 14.31 10.69 -28.92
C PRO A 154 13.77 9.47 -29.68
N ASP A 155 14.63 8.72 -30.36
CA ASP A 155 14.26 7.52 -31.11
C ASP A 155 13.87 6.32 -30.21
N HIS A 156 14.14 6.39 -28.89
CA HIS A 156 13.73 5.39 -27.92
C HIS A 156 12.31 5.63 -27.37
N PHE A 157 11.60 6.61 -27.92
CA PHE A 157 10.28 7.04 -27.44
C PHE A 157 9.30 7.10 -28.58
N PHE A 158 8.03 7.04 -28.23
CA PHE A 158 6.97 7.38 -29.16
C PHE A 158 5.97 8.38 -28.54
N LYS A 159 5.27 9.10 -29.42
CA LYS A 159 4.16 9.97 -29.04
C LYS A 159 2.83 9.25 -29.24
N TYR A 160 1.92 9.39 -28.28
CA TYR A 160 0.58 8.86 -28.36
C TYR A 160 -0.42 9.91 -27.86
N GLY A 161 -1.06 10.61 -28.78
CA GLY A 161 -1.79 11.84 -28.46
C GLY A 161 -0.85 12.87 -27.82
N ASP A 162 -1.22 13.39 -26.66
CA ASP A 162 -0.41 14.35 -25.89
C ASP A 162 0.67 13.69 -25.02
N LEU A 163 0.69 12.36 -24.97
CA LEU A 163 1.65 11.60 -24.18
C LEU A 163 2.95 11.39 -24.93
N ILE A 164 4.06 11.36 -24.20
CA ILE A 164 5.33 10.80 -24.66
C ILE A 164 5.66 9.61 -23.73
N LEU A 165 5.97 8.46 -24.36
CA LEU A 165 6.27 7.24 -23.63
C LEU A 165 7.64 6.70 -24.04
N PHE A 166 8.37 6.16 -23.06
CA PHE A 166 9.44 5.21 -23.37
C PHE A 166 8.83 4.05 -24.14
N ASP A 167 9.39 3.70 -25.29
CA ASP A 167 8.91 2.55 -26.06
C ASP A 167 9.24 1.25 -25.32
N PRO A 168 8.24 0.47 -24.87
CA PRO A 168 8.50 -0.80 -24.16
C PRO A 168 9.21 -1.83 -25.02
N GLY A 169 9.08 -1.72 -26.35
CA GLY A 169 9.75 -2.57 -27.33
C GLY A 169 11.25 -2.32 -27.45
N GLU A 170 11.73 -1.14 -27.04
CA GLU A 170 13.16 -0.80 -27.10
C GLU A 170 13.93 -1.44 -25.94
N PRO A 171 14.87 -2.38 -26.18
CA PRO A 171 15.61 -3.06 -25.12
C PRO A 171 16.37 -2.10 -24.19
N TYR A 172 16.94 -1.03 -24.74
CA TYR A 172 17.65 -0.01 -23.98
C TYR A 172 16.77 0.59 -22.87
N ASN A 173 15.48 0.81 -23.14
CA ASN A 173 14.56 1.38 -22.16
C ASN A 173 14.33 0.46 -20.95
N ARG A 174 14.22 -0.85 -21.19
CA ARG A 174 14.10 -1.82 -20.09
C ARG A 174 15.35 -1.83 -19.20
N GLU A 175 16.53 -1.83 -19.82
CA GLU A 175 17.81 -1.71 -19.10
C GLU A 175 17.92 -0.38 -18.36
N TYR A 176 17.48 0.71 -18.99
CA TYR A 176 17.50 2.04 -18.38
C TYR A 176 16.62 2.10 -17.12
N ILE A 177 15.41 1.58 -17.17
CA ILE A 177 14.49 1.53 -16.01
C ILE A 177 15.10 0.67 -14.91
N CYS A 178 15.75 -0.46 -15.23
CA CYS A 178 16.49 -1.26 -14.26
C CYS A 178 17.64 -0.47 -13.62
N ARG A 179 18.36 0.39 -14.37
CA ARG A 179 19.39 1.28 -13.79
C ARG A 179 18.79 2.30 -12.84
N VAL A 180 17.62 2.89 -13.15
CA VAL A 180 16.91 3.81 -12.27
C VAL A 180 16.54 3.12 -10.96
N VAL A 181 15.94 1.93 -11.02
CA VAL A 181 15.60 1.15 -9.82
C VAL A 181 16.87 0.77 -9.03
N SER A 182 17.94 0.38 -9.72
CA SER A 182 19.23 0.10 -9.08
C SER A 182 19.79 1.30 -8.32
N ASP A 183 19.68 2.52 -8.89
CA ASP A 183 20.11 3.76 -8.22
C ASP A 183 19.31 4.01 -6.94
N ILE A 184 17.97 3.90 -7.00
CA ILE A 184 17.10 4.02 -5.83
C ILE A 184 17.54 3.00 -4.77
N MET A 185 17.62 1.73 -5.12
CA MET A 185 17.88 0.67 -4.17
C MET A 185 19.27 0.74 -3.51
N ARG A 186 20.30 1.16 -4.25
CA ARG A 186 21.66 1.27 -3.69
C ARG A 186 21.78 2.42 -2.71
N ARG A 187 21.02 3.49 -2.91
CA ARG A 187 21.15 4.74 -2.15
C ARG A 187 20.15 4.87 -1.01
N TYR A 188 18.96 4.27 -1.13
CA TYR A 188 17.86 4.45 -0.19
C TYR A 188 17.45 3.16 0.49
N ASP A 189 16.98 3.26 1.72
CA ASP A 189 16.46 2.13 2.50
C ASP A 189 14.94 1.96 2.30
N VAL A 190 14.53 1.80 1.03
CA VAL A 190 13.12 1.52 0.70
C VAL A 190 12.75 0.09 1.09
N ASP A 191 11.51 -0.11 1.54
CA ASP A 191 10.96 -1.44 1.86
C ASP A 191 10.41 -2.14 0.62
N GLY A 192 10.06 -1.39 -0.43
CA GLY A 192 9.55 -1.93 -1.68
C GLY A 192 9.75 -1.01 -2.88
N ILE A 193 9.67 -1.62 -4.07
CA ILE A 193 9.49 -0.96 -5.36
C ILE A 193 8.08 -1.29 -5.84
N HIS A 194 7.35 -0.28 -6.28
CA HIS A 194 5.97 -0.41 -6.72
C HIS A 194 5.78 0.21 -8.10
N MET A 195 5.06 -0.46 -8.99
CA MET A 195 4.63 0.07 -10.28
C MET A 195 3.10 0.16 -10.34
N ASP A 196 2.60 1.16 -11.05
CA ASP A 196 1.19 1.29 -11.40
C ASP A 196 0.82 0.49 -12.67
N ASP A 197 -0.28 0.85 -13.32
CA ASP A 197 -0.86 0.16 -14.47
C ASP A 197 -0.54 0.80 -15.83
N TYR A 198 0.34 1.80 -15.87
CA TYR A 198 0.67 2.50 -17.11
C TYR A 198 1.82 1.82 -17.86
N PHE A 199 1.54 0.64 -18.46
CA PHE A 199 2.47 -0.10 -19.29
C PHE A 199 2.45 0.43 -20.74
N TYR A 200 1.57 -0.07 -21.59
CA TYR A 200 1.23 0.61 -22.84
C TYR A 200 0.15 1.68 -22.58
N PRO A 201 0.00 2.68 -23.50
CA PRO A 201 -0.94 3.76 -23.27
C PRO A 201 -2.39 3.24 -23.26
N TYR A 202 -3.22 3.85 -22.43
CA TYR A 202 -4.65 3.59 -22.45
C TYR A 202 -5.23 3.91 -23.85
N PRO A 203 -6.09 3.05 -24.41
CA PRO A 203 -6.77 3.35 -25.64
C PRO A 203 -7.49 4.71 -25.54
N GLY A 204 -7.21 5.60 -26.48
CA GLY A 204 -7.74 6.96 -26.50
C GLY A 204 -8.00 7.43 -27.93
N GLY A 205 -7.97 8.73 -28.17
CA GLY A 205 -8.23 9.34 -29.47
C GLY A 205 -7.35 8.83 -30.63
N GLN A 206 -6.17 8.29 -30.32
CA GLN A 206 -5.30 7.61 -31.29
C GLN A 206 -5.54 6.10 -31.19
N LYS A 207 -5.87 5.47 -32.33
CA LYS A 207 -6.21 4.05 -32.39
C LYS A 207 -5.00 3.11 -32.52
N VAL A 208 -3.86 3.62 -33.00
CA VAL A 208 -2.68 2.81 -33.31
C VAL A 208 -1.49 3.28 -32.47
N ILE A 209 -0.86 2.36 -31.77
CA ILE A 209 0.41 2.60 -31.07
C ILE A 209 1.52 2.61 -32.12
N PRO A 210 2.35 3.68 -32.19
CA PRO A 210 3.34 3.84 -33.28
C PRO A 210 4.65 3.13 -32.98
N ASP A 211 4.60 1.82 -32.75
CA ASP A 211 5.73 0.94 -32.43
C ASP A 211 6.20 0.06 -33.61
N ASP A 212 5.86 0.42 -34.86
CA ASP A 212 6.19 -0.39 -36.06
C ASP A 212 7.69 -0.55 -36.28
N LYS A 213 8.45 0.52 -36.11
CA LYS A 213 9.91 0.50 -36.27
C LYS A 213 10.57 -0.43 -35.25
N THR A 214 10.14 -0.35 -34.01
CA THR A 214 10.67 -1.14 -32.89
C THR A 214 10.30 -2.61 -33.07
N PHE A 215 9.07 -2.91 -33.50
CA PHE A 215 8.63 -4.26 -33.81
C PHE A 215 9.45 -4.86 -34.97
N ALA A 216 9.62 -4.13 -36.05
CA ALA A 216 10.42 -4.61 -37.19
C ALA A 216 11.86 -4.96 -36.79
N LYS A 217 12.43 -4.19 -35.82
CA LYS A 217 13.82 -4.38 -35.39
C LYS A 217 13.98 -5.43 -34.29
N TYR A 218 13.01 -5.57 -33.38
CA TYR A 218 13.15 -6.34 -32.13
C TYR A 218 11.99 -7.31 -31.87
N ASN A 219 11.35 -7.86 -32.93
CA ASN A 219 10.23 -8.80 -32.73
C ASN A 219 10.65 -10.16 -32.16
N ASN A 220 11.95 -10.49 -32.19
CA ASN A 220 12.50 -11.75 -31.68
C ASN A 220 11.79 -13.00 -32.22
N GLY A 221 11.30 -12.96 -33.48
CA GLY A 221 10.54 -14.04 -34.10
C GLY A 221 9.06 -14.11 -33.69
N ILE A 222 8.57 -13.22 -32.83
CA ILE A 222 7.18 -13.16 -32.46
C ILE A 222 6.40 -12.40 -33.53
N GLN A 223 5.48 -13.11 -34.23
CA GLN A 223 4.73 -12.54 -35.34
C GLN A 223 3.50 -11.73 -34.89
N ASN A 224 2.86 -12.16 -33.81
CA ASN A 224 1.70 -11.45 -33.27
C ASN A 224 2.13 -10.20 -32.49
N ARG A 225 1.63 -9.03 -32.90
CA ARG A 225 1.99 -7.74 -32.30
C ARG A 225 1.58 -7.63 -30.82
N ALA A 226 0.41 -8.15 -30.45
CA ALA A 226 -0.07 -8.12 -29.07
C ALA A 226 0.79 -9.02 -28.16
N ASP A 227 1.17 -10.21 -28.64
CA ASP A 227 2.06 -11.10 -27.91
C ASP A 227 3.46 -10.49 -27.73
N TRP A 228 3.96 -9.81 -28.75
CA TRP A 228 5.24 -9.10 -28.66
C TRP A 228 5.20 -7.94 -27.67
N ARG A 229 4.10 -7.19 -27.60
CA ARG A 229 3.93 -6.13 -26.60
C ARG A 229 3.89 -6.72 -25.19
N ARG A 230 3.15 -7.80 -24.97
CA ARG A 230 3.14 -8.53 -23.69
C ARG A 230 4.53 -9.06 -23.33
N TYR A 231 5.23 -9.65 -24.30
CA TYR A 231 6.61 -10.09 -24.10
C TYR A 231 7.51 -8.95 -23.60
N ASN A 232 7.45 -7.76 -24.19
CA ASN A 232 8.28 -6.62 -23.76
C ASN A 232 8.00 -6.17 -22.33
N VAL A 233 6.73 -6.13 -21.94
CA VAL A 233 6.35 -5.79 -20.55
C VAL A 233 6.78 -6.90 -19.60
N ASN A 234 6.57 -8.17 -19.96
CA ASN A 234 7.02 -9.32 -19.18
C ASN A 234 8.53 -9.29 -18.95
N GLU A 235 9.32 -8.97 -19.97
CA GLU A 235 10.78 -8.85 -19.86
C GLU A 235 11.19 -7.73 -18.90
N LEU A 236 10.53 -6.56 -18.93
CA LEU A 236 10.81 -5.53 -17.95
C LEU A 236 10.55 -6.02 -16.51
N VAL A 237 9.39 -6.65 -16.28
CA VAL A 237 9.03 -7.14 -14.94
C VAL A 237 10.03 -8.19 -14.46
N ARG A 238 10.43 -9.14 -15.33
CA ARG A 238 11.45 -10.13 -15.02
C ARG A 238 12.80 -9.48 -14.71
N MET A 239 13.27 -8.55 -15.55
CA MET A 239 14.54 -7.84 -15.35
C MET A 239 14.55 -7.03 -14.06
N LEU A 240 13.44 -6.40 -13.70
CA LEU A 240 13.29 -5.67 -12.43
C LEU A 240 13.34 -6.63 -11.24
N HIS A 241 12.63 -7.76 -11.30
CA HIS A 241 12.73 -8.80 -10.27
C HIS A 241 14.19 -9.22 -10.06
N ASP A 242 14.90 -9.59 -11.14
CA ASP A 242 16.29 -10.04 -11.08
C ASP A 242 17.22 -8.94 -10.51
N THR A 243 17.01 -7.69 -10.94
CA THR A 243 17.74 -6.52 -10.46
C THR A 243 17.54 -6.33 -8.96
N ILE A 244 16.30 -6.36 -8.49
CA ILE A 244 15.96 -6.19 -7.06
C ILE A 244 16.58 -7.30 -6.24
N ARG A 245 16.41 -8.56 -6.64
CA ARG A 245 16.98 -9.72 -5.92
C ARG A 245 18.49 -9.69 -5.85
N SER A 246 19.17 -9.18 -6.87
CA SER A 246 20.63 -9.10 -6.89
C SER A 246 21.21 -8.00 -5.98
N ILE A 247 20.44 -6.93 -5.70
CA ILE A 247 20.95 -5.77 -4.92
C ILE A 247 20.50 -5.85 -3.46
N LYS A 248 19.18 -5.94 -3.21
CA LYS A 248 18.59 -6.04 -1.87
C LYS A 248 17.44 -7.05 -1.92
N PRO A 249 17.71 -8.34 -1.71
CA PRO A 249 16.71 -9.40 -1.88
C PRO A 249 15.48 -9.25 -0.98
N TRP A 250 15.58 -8.47 0.10
CA TRP A 250 14.48 -8.20 1.02
C TRP A 250 13.52 -7.09 0.56
N VAL A 251 13.89 -6.28 -0.46
CA VAL A 251 13.02 -5.24 -0.99
C VAL A 251 11.90 -5.89 -1.79
N LYS A 252 10.67 -5.58 -1.42
CA LYS A 252 9.47 -6.13 -2.05
C LYS A 252 9.27 -5.50 -3.43
N PHE A 253 8.78 -6.29 -4.37
CA PHE A 253 8.42 -5.80 -5.70
C PHE A 253 6.95 -6.08 -5.97
N GLY A 254 6.16 -5.06 -6.23
CA GLY A 254 4.75 -5.21 -6.50
C GLY A 254 4.22 -4.30 -7.59
N VAL A 255 3.03 -4.65 -8.07
CA VAL A 255 2.34 -3.90 -9.12
C VAL A 255 0.89 -3.66 -8.73
N SER A 256 0.34 -2.48 -9.11
CA SER A 256 -1.08 -2.17 -9.03
C SER A 256 -1.67 -2.08 -10.44
N PRO A 257 -2.05 -3.24 -11.03
CA PRO A 257 -2.62 -3.29 -12.36
C PRO A 257 -4.03 -2.69 -12.39
N PHE A 258 -4.52 -2.37 -13.59
CA PHE A 258 -5.92 -2.04 -13.81
C PHE A 258 -6.84 -3.14 -13.27
N GLY A 259 -8.04 -2.78 -12.79
CA GLY A 259 -8.89 -3.72 -12.03
C GLY A 259 -9.45 -4.90 -12.82
N ILE A 260 -9.58 -4.79 -14.15
CA ILE A 260 -10.00 -5.90 -15.03
C ILE A 260 -8.77 -6.51 -15.69
N TYR A 261 -8.53 -7.82 -15.46
CA TYR A 261 -7.44 -8.52 -16.13
C TYR A 261 -7.80 -8.86 -17.57
N HIS A 262 -8.91 -9.58 -17.76
CA HIS A 262 -9.47 -9.97 -19.05
C HIS A 262 -11.00 -10.11 -18.95
N ASN A 263 -11.74 -9.72 -19.98
CA ASN A 263 -13.20 -9.87 -20.02
C ASN A 263 -13.59 -11.24 -20.54
N ALA A 264 -14.34 -12.02 -19.77
CA ALA A 264 -14.75 -13.39 -20.14
C ALA A 264 -15.48 -13.46 -21.48
N ARG A 265 -16.21 -12.41 -21.86
CA ARG A 265 -16.93 -12.31 -23.15
C ARG A 265 -16.03 -12.33 -24.38
N ARG A 266 -14.72 -12.09 -24.24
CA ARG A 266 -13.77 -12.22 -25.36
C ARG A 266 -13.48 -13.68 -25.70
N GLY A 267 -13.80 -14.61 -24.80
CA GLY A 267 -13.56 -16.03 -25.00
C GLY A 267 -12.09 -16.40 -24.94
N GLY A 268 -11.75 -17.55 -25.52
CA GLY A 268 -10.38 -18.08 -25.53
C GLY A 268 -10.01 -18.82 -24.25
N ASN A 269 -8.70 -19.09 -24.06
CA ASN A 269 -8.16 -19.85 -22.92
C ASN A 269 -7.68 -18.96 -21.77
N ILE A 270 -7.81 -17.62 -21.90
CA ILE A 270 -7.39 -16.68 -20.88
C ILE A 270 -8.51 -16.54 -19.84
N PRO A 271 -8.23 -16.73 -18.54
CA PRO A 271 -9.24 -16.54 -17.51
C PRO A 271 -9.80 -15.12 -17.54
N GLY A 272 -11.10 -14.96 -17.72
CA GLY A 272 -11.78 -13.68 -17.75
C GLY A 272 -12.78 -13.52 -16.62
N SER A 273 -13.02 -12.28 -16.20
CA SER A 273 -14.11 -11.89 -15.31
C SER A 273 -15.37 -11.55 -16.10
N ASP A 274 -16.54 -11.69 -15.47
CA ASP A 274 -17.81 -11.24 -16.06
C ASP A 274 -17.91 -9.72 -15.99
N THR A 275 -17.17 -9.08 -16.90
CA THR A 275 -16.99 -7.64 -16.98
C THR A 275 -16.97 -7.14 -18.42
N ASN A 276 -17.08 -5.82 -18.60
CA ASN A 276 -17.02 -5.17 -19.90
C ASN A 276 -16.32 -3.82 -19.78
N GLY A 277 -15.03 -3.78 -19.99
CA GLY A 277 -14.25 -2.54 -19.93
C GLY A 277 -12.84 -2.73 -20.49
N LEU A 278 -12.03 -1.68 -20.33
CA LEU A 278 -10.59 -1.75 -20.56
C LEU A 278 -9.98 -2.86 -19.71
N GLU A 279 -9.00 -3.57 -20.23
CA GLU A 279 -8.41 -4.72 -19.57
C GLU A 279 -6.88 -4.73 -19.67
N ASN A 280 -6.23 -5.40 -18.70
CA ASN A 280 -4.77 -5.47 -18.67
C ASN A 280 -4.21 -6.25 -19.85
N TYR A 281 -4.78 -7.44 -20.13
CA TYR A 281 -4.18 -8.41 -21.04
C TYR A 281 -4.18 -7.95 -22.50
N GLU A 282 -5.31 -7.44 -23.02
CA GLU A 282 -5.45 -7.06 -24.43
C GLU A 282 -5.19 -5.57 -24.70
N ASP A 283 -5.54 -4.68 -23.73
CA ASP A 283 -5.46 -3.25 -23.99
C ASP A 283 -4.15 -2.63 -23.47
N LEU A 284 -3.66 -3.10 -22.30
CA LEU A 284 -2.42 -2.59 -21.69
C LEU A 284 -1.23 -3.54 -21.88
N TYR A 285 -1.45 -4.71 -22.47
CA TYR A 285 -0.45 -5.75 -22.72
C TYR A 285 0.29 -6.17 -21.46
N ALA A 286 -0.42 -6.21 -20.33
CA ALA A 286 0.09 -6.52 -19.00
C ALA A 286 -0.41 -7.91 -18.54
N ASP A 287 0.46 -8.91 -18.59
CA ASP A 287 0.13 -10.28 -18.20
C ASP A 287 0.44 -10.52 -16.72
N VAL A 288 -0.36 -9.89 -15.87
CA VAL A 288 -0.18 -9.91 -14.40
C VAL A 288 -0.24 -11.32 -13.81
N LEU A 289 -1.13 -12.18 -14.33
CA LEU A 289 -1.21 -13.57 -13.85
C LEU A 289 0.08 -14.34 -14.17
N TYR A 290 0.68 -14.08 -15.30
CA TYR A 290 1.97 -14.67 -15.66
C TYR A 290 3.06 -14.23 -14.67
N TRP A 291 3.14 -12.94 -14.33
CA TRP A 291 4.14 -12.44 -13.37
C TRP A 291 3.97 -13.03 -11.97
N VAL A 292 2.72 -13.14 -11.50
CA VAL A 292 2.37 -13.77 -10.21
C VAL A 292 2.78 -15.25 -10.21
N ASN A 293 2.49 -15.97 -11.29
CA ASN A 293 2.76 -17.41 -11.40
C ASN A 293 4.26 -17.71 -11.56
N GLN A 294 5.01 -16.84 -12.26
CA GLN A 294 6.46 -16.93 -12.34
C GLN A 294 7.17 -16.49 -11.07
N GLY A 295 6.46 -15.84 -10.14
CA GLY A 295 7.03 -15.31 -8.91
C GLY A 295 7.90 -14.07 -9.13
N TRP A 296 7.70 -13.35 -10.23
CA TRP A 296 8.44 -12.13 -10.53
C TRP A 296 7.96 -10.91 -9.74
N VAL A 297 6.73 -10.94 -9.26
CA VAL A 297 6.20 -9.95 -8.32
C VAL A 297 5.93 -10.60 -6.96
N ASP A 298 6.12 -9.85 -5.89
CA ASP A 298 5.92 -10.30 -4.52
C ASP A 298 4.47 -10.08 -4.04
N TYR A 299 3.78 -9.13 -4.66
CA TYR A 299 2.35 -8.90 -4.45
C TYR A 299 1.72 -8.28 -5.70
N SER A 300 0.42 -8.50 -5.86
CA SER A 300 -0.42 -7.79 -6.83
C SER A 300 -1.47 -6.95 -6.09
N MET A 301 -1.77 -5.76 -6.64
CA MET A 301 -2.66 -4.79 -6.02
C MET A 301 -3.63 -4.21 -7.06
N PRO A 302 -4.55 -5.03 -7.63
CA PRO A 302 -5.48 -4.55 -8.65
C PRO A 302 -6.34 -3.39 -8.14
N GLN A 303 -6.52 -2.38 -8.99
CA GLN A 303 -7.26 -1.15 -8.70
C GLN A 303 -8.77 -1.39 -8.87
N LEU A 304 -9.46 -1.87 -7.81
CA LEU A 304 -10.89 -2.14 -7.83
C LEU A 304 -11.69 -0.89 -7.41
N TYR A 305 -11.59 0.17 -8.21
CA TYR A 305 -12.12 1.50 -7.85
C TYR A 305 -13.64 1.65 -8.04
N TRP A 306 -14.32 0.63 -8.53
CA TRP A 306 -15.78 0.65 -8.74
C TRP A 306 -16.56 0.30 -7.49
N GLN A 307 -17.84 0.59 -7.51
CA GLN A 307 -18.78 0.20 -6.46
C GLN A 307 -19.23 -1.27 -6.63
N ILE A 308 -19.68 -1.87 -5.53
CA ILE A 308 -20.48 -3.08 -5.58
C ILE A 308 -21.77 -2.75 -6.34
N GLY A 309 -22.14 -3.60 -7.29
CA GLY A 309 -23.27 -3.37 -8.19
C GLY A 309 -22.97 -2.49 -9.41
N HIS A 310 -21.69 -2.25 -9.73
CA HIS A 310 -21.35 -1.53 -10.98
C HIS A 310 -21.71 -2.37 -12.21
N PRO A 311 -22.45 -1.83 -13.21
CA PRO A 311 -23.07 -2.64 -14.27
C PRO A 311 -22.08 -3.37 -15.19
N VAL A 312 -20.85 -2.88 -15.33
CA VAL A 312 -19.85 -3.45 -16.26
C VAL A 312 -18.51 -3.82 -15.59
N ALA A 313 -18.31 -3.43 -14.33
CA ALA A 313 -17.07 -3.71 -13.58
C ALA A 313 -17.39 -3.82 -12.09
N ASP A 314 -18.31 -4.74 -11.75
CA ASP A 314 -18.76 -4.94 -10.37
C ASP A 314 -17.59 -5.35 -9.46
N TYR A 315 -17.43 -4.61 -8.37
CA TYR A 315 -16.39 -4.85 -7.37
C TYR A 315 -16.43 -6.29 -6.81
N ALA A 316 -17.63 -6.79 -6.48
CA ALA A 316 -17.77 -8.12 -5.89
C ALA A 316 -17.41 -9.23 -6.88
N THR A 317 -17.68 -9.04 -8.16
CA THR A 317 -17.27 -9.94 -9.25
C THR A 317 -15.75 -9.92 -9.40
N LEU A 318 -15.15 -8.74 -9.43
CA LEU A 318 -13.72 -8.58 -9.65
C LEU A 318 -12.88 -9.13 -8.48
N ILE A 319 -13.21 -8.81 -7.23
CA ILE A 319 -12.43 -9.30 -6.09
C ILE A 319 -12.48 -10.83 -5.96
N LYS A 320 -13.64 -11.46 -6.24
CA LYS A 320 -13.76 -12.93 -6.27
C LYS A 320 -12.89 -13.53 -7.37
N TRP A 321 -12.88 -12.89 -8.53
CA TRP A 321 -12.05 -13.33 -9.65
C TRP A 321 -10.55 -13.23 -9.32
N TRP A 322 -10.09 -12.09 -8.82
CA TRP A 322 -8.69 -11.91 -8.42
C TRP A 322 -8.27 -12.86 -7.31
N SER A 323 -9.11 -13.08 -6.30
CA SER A 323 -8.85 -14.05 -5.21
C SER A 323 -8.69 -15.48 -5.73
N LYS A 324 -9.41 -15.83 -6.79
CA LYS A 324 -9.33 -17.18 -7.40
C LYS A 324 -8.03 -17.35 -8.21
N TYR A 325 -7.62 -16.35 -8.98
CA TYR A 325 -6.59 -16.53 -10.01
C TYR A 325 -5.23 -15.93 -9.64
N ALA A 326 -5.12 -14.99 -8.70
CA ALA A 326 -3.90 -14.31 -8.33
C ALA A 326 -3.39 -14.61 -6.91
N SER A 327 -3.86 -15.69 -6.27
CA SER A 327 -3.55 -16.03 -4.86
C SER A 327 -2.18 -16.66 -4.62
N ASN A 328 -1.38 -16.93 -5.67
CA ASN A 328 -0.01 -17.45 -5.54
C ASN A 328 0.96 -16.46 -4.86
N ARG A 329 0.55 -15.20 -4.77
CA ARG A 329 1.24 -14.12 -4.06
C ARG A 329 0.21 -13.32 -3.25
N PRO A 330 0.60 -12.58 -2.21
CA PRO A 330 -0.29 -11.69 -1.50
C PRO A 330 -1.10 -10.82 -2.47
N LEU A 331 -2.43 -10.99 -2.44
CA LEU A 331 -3.38 -10.16 -3.16
C LEU A 331 -3.82 -9.02 -2.24
N ILE A 332 -3.57 -7.80 -2.65
CA ILE A 332 -3.95 -6.58 -1.94
C ILE A 332 -4.96 -5.84 -2.82
N ILE A 333 -6.00 -5.28 -2.25
CA ILE A 333 -7.03 -4.60 -3.05
C ILE A 333 -6.77 -3.08 -3.05
N GLY A 334 -6.67 -2.52 -4.25
CA GLY A 334 -6.66 -1.08 -4.44
C GLY A 334 -8.07 -0.52 -4.28
N GLU A 335 -8.30 0.31 -3.25
CA GLU A 335 -9.58 0.89 -2.91
C GLU A 335 -9.64 2.38 -3.25
N SER A 336 -10.74 2.84 -3.85
CA SER A 336 -11.01 4.27 -4.02
C SER A 336 -11.82 4.80 -2.85
N VAL A 337 -11.21 5.66 -2.03
CA VAL A 337 -11.91 6.36 -0.93
C VAL A 337 -13.12 7.11 -1.46
N GLU A 338 -12.93 7.92 -2.50
CA GLU A 338 -14.00 8.77 -3.03
C GLU A 338 -15.15 7.98 -3.66
N ASN A 339 -14.86 6.93 -4.44
CA ASN A 339 -15.91 6.10 -5.00
C ASN A 339 -16.63 5.26 -3.93
N THR A 340 -15.93 4.82 -2.90
CA THR A 340 -16.54 4.05 -1.80
C THR A 340 -17.52 4.90 -1.01
N ILE A 341 -17.21 6.18 -0.73
CA ILE A 341 -18.13 7.08 -0.01
C ILE A 341 -19.25 7.63 -0.89
N LYS A 342 -19.06 7.67 -2.21
CA LYS A 342 -20.02 8.22 -3.17
C LYS A 342 -21.26 7.35 -3.32
N TYR A 343 -21.11 6.04 -3.21
CA TYR A 343 -22.19 5.09 -3.50
C TYR A 343 -22.71 4.45 -2.20
N PRO A 344 -24.05 4.33 -2.06
CA PRO A 344 -24.65 3.69 -0.89
C PRO A 344 -24.35 2.19 -0.85
N ASP A 345 -24.31 1.63 0.33
CA ASP A 345 -24.23 0.19 0.55
C ASP A 345 -25.56 -0.45 0.09
N PRO A 346 -25.53 -1.48 -0.81
CA PRO A 346 -26.73 -2.15 -1.26
C PRO A 346 -27.56 -2.77 -0.12
N ALA A 347 -26.93 -3.19 0.97
CA ALA A 347 -27.62 -3.78 2.14
C ALA A 347 -28.06 -2.72 3.16
N ASN A 348 -27.45 -1.51 3.16
CA ASN A 348 -27.78 -0.43 4.06
C ASN A 348 -27.62 0.93 3.37
N PRO A 349 -28.65 1.40 2.64
CA PRO A 349 -28.58 2.63 1.84
C PRO A 349 -28.28 3.93 2.62
N GLN A 350 -28.31 3.89 3.96
CA GLN A 350 -27.96 5.02 4.83
C GLN A 350 -26.45 5.13 5.08
N SER A 351 -25.66 4.12 4.66
CA SER A 351 -24.20 4.10 4.79
C SER A 351 -23.53 3.94 3.42
N HIS A 352 -22.25 4.32 3.34
CA HIS A 352 -21.43 4.06 2.17
C HIS A 352 -20.89 2.62 2.16
N GLN A 353 -20.29 2.17 1.05
CA GLN A 353 -19.93 0.77 0.79
C GLN A 353 -18.73 0.22 1.57
N LEU A 354 -18.08 1.00 2.43
CA LEU A 354 -16.88 0.57 3.16
C LEU A 354 -17.07 -0.76 3.89
N LEU A 355 -18.18 -0.89 4.65
CA LEU A 355 -18.45 -2.08 5.45
C LEU A 355 -18.60 -3.33 4.56
N ALA A 356 -19.37 -3.22 3.48
CA ALA A 356 -19.60 -4.32 2.54
C ALA A 356 -18.29 -4.77 1.87
N LYS A 357 -17.48 -3.82 1.41
CA LYS A 357 -16.19 -4.10 0.77
C LYS A 357 -15.20 -4.77 1.73
N MET A 358 -14.97 -4.20 2.91
CA MET A 358 -14.05 -4.74 3.91
C MET A 358 -14.47 -6.14 4.40
N ASN A 359 -15.77 -6.39 4.58
CA ASN A 359 -16.27 -7.72 4.92
C ASN A 359 -15.99 -8.72 3.79
N LEU A 360 -16.17 -8.31 2.54
CA LEU A 360 -15.89 -9.15 1.39
C LEU A 360 -14.39 -9.44 1.27
N GLU A 361 -13.51 -8.45 1.43
CA GLU A 361 -12.05 -8.62 1.47
C GLU A 361 -11.65 -9.68 2.50
N ARG A 362 -12.09 -9.53 3.75
CA ARG A 362 -11.76 -10.46 4.83
C ARG A 362 -12.35 -11.85 4.64
N SER A 363 -13.57 -11.96 4.09
CA SER A 363 -14.19 -13.25 3.81
C SER A 363 -13.46 -14.06 2.73
N LEU A 364 -12.81 -13.38 1.79
CA LEU A 364 -12.03 -13.99 0.72
C LEU A 364 -10.55 -14.21 1.10
N GLY A 365 -10.14 -13.76 2.30
CA GLY A 365 -8.78 -13.93 2.79
C GLY A 365 -7.71 -13.18 1.98
N VAL A 366 -8.06 -12.03 1.36
CA VAL A 366 -7.07 -11.18 0.71
C VAL A 366 -6.10 -10.60 1.73
N ALA A 367 -4.91 -10.25 1.29
CA ALA A 367 -3.82 -9.83 2.18
C ALA A 367 -4.02 -8.42 2.78
N GLY A 368 -5.05 -7.70 2.37
CA GLY A 368 -5.41 -6.36 2.83
C GLY A 368 -5.70 -5.39 1.70
N SER A 369 -5.70 -4.09 1.99
CA SER A 369 -6.05 -3.06 1.03
C SER A 369 -5.12 -1.84 1.06
N CYS A 370 -5.13 -1.08 -0.04
CA CYS A 370 -4.40 0.17 -0.20
C CYS A 370 -5.37 1.26 -0.68
N GLN A 371 -5.32 2.42 -0.03
CA GLN A 371 -6.31 3.48 -0.17
C GLN A 371 -5.90 4.50 -1.22
N TRP A 372 -6.66 4.62 -2.28
CA TRP A 372 -6.54 5.66 -3.29
C TRP A 372 -7.54 6.79 -2.99
N TYR A 373 -7.11 7.97 -2.73
CA TYR A 373 -5.72 8.39 -2.55
C TYR A 373 -5.48 8.90 -1.14
N GLY A 374 -4.21 8.95 -0.74
CA GLY A 374 -3.80 9.20 0.63
C GLY A 374 -4.30 10.51 1.23
N ALA A 375 -4.38 11.61 0.45
CA ALA A 375 -4.93 12.87 0.95
C ALA A 375 -6.42 12.74 1.32
N ALA A 376 -7.24 12.08 0.48
CA ALA A 376 -8.66 11.85 0.79
C ALA A 376 -8.86 11.03 2.08
N PHE A 377 -7.97 10.04 2.29
CA PHE A 377 -7.93 9.27 3.53
C PHE A 377 -7.53 10.14 4.73
N ALA A 378 -6.41 10.87 4.61
CA ALA A 378 -5.88 11.71 5.69
C ALA A 378 -6.85 12.83 6.13
N GLU A 379 -7.58 13.40 5.17
CA GLU A 379 -8.63 14.40 5.38
C GLU A 379 -9.93 13.80 5.92
N ASN A 380 -10.01 12.48 6.10
CA ASN A 380 -11.19 11.77 6.56
C ASN A 380 -12.45 12.08 5.74
N LYS A 381 -12.33 12.16 4.41
CA LYS A 381 -13.46 12.43 3.51
C LYS A 381 -14.62 11.44 3.79
N GLY A 382 -15.83 11.96 3.96
CA GLY A 382 -17.01 11.15 4.23
C GLY A 382 -16.91 10.26 5.47
N ASN A 383 -16.10 10.64 6.44
CA ASN A 383 -15.81 9.84 7.65
C ASN A 383 -15.15 8.47 7.36
N TYR A 384 -14.48 8.33 6.21
CA TYR A 384 -13.93 7.05 5.76
C TYR A 384 -12.83 6.51 6.68
N ALA A 385 -11.82 7.36 6.99
CA ALA A 385 -10.66 6.95 7.77
C ALA A 385 -11.02 6.60 9.22
N GLU A 386 -11.91 7.37 9.83
CA GLU A 386 -12.41 7.08 11.17
C GLU A 386 -13.26 5.80 11.19
N ALA A 387 -14.14 5.61 10.20
CA ALA A 387 -14.97 4.40 10.11
C ALA A 387 -14.14 3.13 9.92
N ILE A 388 -13.15 3.13 9.01
CA ILE A 388 -12.28 1.97 8.82
C ILE A 388 -11.42 1.70 10.05
N HIS A 389 -10.94 2.76 10.75
CA HIS A 389 -10.20 2.62 12.01
C HIS A 389 -11.06 1.94 13.07
N GLN A 390 -12.23 2.47 13.36
CA GLN A 390 -13.10 1.95 14.42
C GLN A 390 -13.57 0.52 14.16
N LEU A 391 -13.93 0.21 12.90
CA LEU A 391 -14.55 -1.07 12.55
C LEU A 391 -13.53 -2.17 12.25
N TYR A 392 -12.35 -1.82 11.70
CA TYR A 392 -11.41 -2.82 11.15
C TYR A 392 -9.97 -2.64 11.61
N PHE A 393 -9.47 -1.40 11.78
CA PHE A 393 -8.06 -1.11 12.03
C PHE A 393 -7.77 -0.61 13.46
N SER A 394 -8.69 -0.81 14.38
CA SER A 394 -8.53 -0.37 15.78
C SER A 394 -7.35 -1.05 16.52
N LYS A 395 -6.89 -2.19 16.01
CA LYS A 395 -5.70 -2.88 16.51
C LYS A 395 -4.59 -2.81 15.47
N PRO A 396 -3.32 -2.67 15.88
CA PRO A 396 -2.19 -2.75 14.96
C PRO A 396 -2.18 -4.09 14.21
N ALA A 397 -1.74 -4.06 12.96
CA ALA A 397 -1.49 -5.28 12.19
C ALA A 397 -0.10 -5.21 11.56
N LEU A 398 0.55 -6.37 11.47
CA LEU A 398 1.81 -6.52 10.77
C LEU A 398 1.55 -6.55 9.25
N PRO A 399 2.43 -6.01 8.41
CA PRO A 399 2.39 -6.29 7.00
C PRO A 399 2.45 -7.80 6.72
N PRO A 400 1.94 -8.28 5.58
CA PRO A 400 2.05 -9.68 5.18
C PRO A 400 3.51 -10.13 5.18
N ALA A 401 3.80 -11.30 5.75
CA ALA A 401 5.11 -11.92 5.64
C ALA A 401 5.30 -12.50 4.24
N MET A 402 6.55 -12.50 3.77
CA MET A 402 6.92 -13.02 2.44
C MET A 402 7.93 -14.18 2.57
N PRO A 403 7.50 -15.33 3.12
CA PRO A 403 8.40 -16.47 3.38
C PRO A 403 8.95 -17.11 2.11
N PHE A 404 8.34 -16.86 0.96
CA PHE A 404 8.83 -17.31 -0.35
C PHE A 404 10.10 -16.54 -0.80
N ILE A 405 10.37 -15.33 -0.26
CA ILE A 405 11.63 -14.62 -0.46
C ILE A 405 12.71 -15.22 0.47
N TYR A 406 12.36 -15.40 1.74
CA TYR A 406 13.25 -15.95 2.76
C TYR A 406 12.41 -16.48 3.93
N SER A 407 12.58 -17.76 4.27
CA SER A 407 11.69 -18.43 5.23
C SER A 407 12.18 -18.38 6.69
N LYS A 408 13.43 -17.96 6.94
CA LYS A 408 13.95 -17.94 8.31
C LYS A 408 13.50 -16.70 9.05
N ALA A 409 13.16 -16.90 10.33
CA ALA A 409 12.87 -15.80 11.24
C ALA A 409 14.15 -15.24 11.89
N PRO A 410 14.16 -13.98 12.34
CA PRO A 410 15.26 -13.41 13.09
C PRO A 410 15.43 -14.09 14.45
N GLY A 411 16.52 -13.80 15.12
CA GLY A 411 16.78 -14.30 16.46
C GLY A 411 15.79 -13.73 17.48
N LYS A 412 15.53 -14.47 18.56
CA LYS A 412 14.74 -14.00 19.71
C LYS A 412 15.45 -12.83 20.39
N VAL A 413 14.71 -11.78 20.80
CA VAL A 413 15.26 -10.68 21.61
C VAL A 413 15.84 -11.19 22.93
N LYS A 414 16.89 -10.54 23.42
CA LYS A 414 17.62 -10.93 24.62
C LYS A 414 17.48 -9.90 25.74
N LYS A 415 17.78 -10.31 26.97
CA LYS A 415 17.84 -9.43 28.14
C LYS A 415 16.57 -8.56 28.35
N LEU A 416 15.39 -9.12 28.06
CA LEU A 416 14.11 -8.41 28.28
C LEU A 416 13.93 -8.14 29.76
N LYS A 417 13.97 -6.85 30.16
CA LYS A 417 13.84 -6.41 31.58
C LYS A 417 13.21 -5.05 31.69
N PRO A 418 12.32 -4.86 32.68
CA PRO A 418 11.83 -3.54 33.06
C PRO A 418 12.83 -2.84 33.97
N VAL A 419 13.02 -1.53 33.79
CA VAL A 419 13.96 -0.69 34.56
C VAL A 419 13.31 0.66 34.81
N TRP A 420 13.46 1.19 36.04
CA TRP A 420 13.15 2.57 36.36
C TRP A 420 14.28 3.48 35.87
N THR A 421 13.90 4.55 35.16
CA THR A 421 14.78 5.58 34.66
C THR A 421 14.21 6.95 35.00
N GLU A 422 14.92 8.03 34.69
CA GLU A 422 14.42 9.41 34.81
C GLU A 422 13.18 9.65 33.93
N ASP A 423 13.09 8.96 32.78
CA ASP A 423 11.95 9.04 31.86
C ASP A 423 10.76 8.15 32.27
N GLY A 424 10.85 7.39 33.35
CA GLY A 424 9.82 6.52 33.90
C GLY A 424 10.17 5.03 33.86
N TYR A 425 9.13 4.18 33.90
CA TYR A 425 9.29 2.73 33.91
C TYR A 425 9.37 2.21 32.47
N ILE A 426 10.50 1.61 32.09
CA ILE A 426 10.80 1.27 30.71
C ILE A 426 11.16 -0.21 30.60
N LEU A 427 10.56 -0.90 29.62
CA LEU A 427 10.90 -2.26 29.24
C LEU A 427 11.99 -2.22 28.17
N PHE A 428 13.20 -2.68 28.50
CA PHE A 428 14.34 -2.76 27.59
C PHE A 428 14.58 -4.18 27.12
N TRP A 429 15.16 -4.31 25.91
CA TRP A 429 15.72 -5.55 25.39
C TRP A 429 16.97 -5.29 24.57
N THR A 430 17.70 -6.35 24.30
CA THR A 430 18.87 -6.32 23.42
C THR A 430 18.48 -6.98 22.10
N GLU A 431 18.87 -6.33 21.01
CA GLU A 431 18.76 -6.86 19.67
C GLU A 431 19.41 -8.25 19.53
N PRO A 432 18.79 -9.20 18.81
CA PRO A 432 19.42 -10.49 18.54
C PRO A 432 20.58 -10.32 17.54
N LYS A 433 21.64 -11.08 17.72
CA LYS A 433 22.71 -11.15 16.72
C LYS A 433 22.19 -11.83 15.45
N ALA A 434 22.32 -11.16 14.32
CA ALA A 434 22.04 -11.69 12.99
C ALA A 434 23.21 -12.52 12.45
N LYS A 435 22.91 -13.53 11.63
CA LYS A 435 23.92 -14.30 10.88
C LYS A 435 24.07 -13.79 9.45
N SER A 436 23.08 -13.09 8.95
CA SER A 436 23.05 -12.47 7.63
C SER A 436 22.16 -11.23 7.70
N VAL A 437 22.22 -10.36 6.70
CA VAL A 437 21.33 -9.20 6.57
C VAL A 437 19.85 -9.60 6.53
N MET A 438 19.53 -10.80 6.03
CA MET A 438 18.16 -11.32 5.99
C MET A 438 17.63 -11.76 7.36
N ASP A 439 18.52 -12.01 8.32
CA ASP A 439 18.16 -12.38 9.70
C ASP A 439 18.13 -11.18 10.65
N GLU A 440 18.50 -9.98 10.19
CA GLU A 440 18.49 -8.76 11.02
C GLU A 440 17.09 -8.42 11.50
N ALA A 441 16.99 -8.06 12.78
CA ALA A 441 15.76 -7.53 13.35
C ALA A 441 15.56 -6.10 12.88
N GLN A 442 14.47 -5.85 12.15
CA GLN A 442 14.12 -4.52 11.65
C GLN A 442 13.10 -3.82 12.54
N ARG A 443 12.21 -4.59 13.13
CA ARG A 443 11.13 -4.10 14.01
C ARG A 443 10.91 -5.08 15.16
N TYR A 444 10.23 -4.59 16.18
CA TYR A 444 9.82 -5.38 17.34
C TYR A 444 8.32 -5.25 17.54
N VAL A 445 7.67 -6.37 17.86
CA VAL A 445 6.24 -6.40 18.20
C VAL A 445 6.11 -6.60 19.70
N ILE A 446 5.35 -5.74 20.33
CA ILE A 446 5.12 -5.77 21.77
C ILE A 446 3.69 -6.18 22.03
N TYR A 447 3.54 -7.27 22.75
CA TYR A 447 2.26 -7.82 23.18
C TYR A 447 2.10 -7.65 24.69
N ARG A 448 0.85 -7.47 25.14
CA ARG A 448 0.51 -7.43 26.57
C ARG A 448 -0.65 -8.37 26.85
N PHE A 449 -0.47 -9.23 27.85
CA PHE A 449 -1.44 -10.21 28.32
C PHE A 449 -1.74 -9.97 29.81
N ALA A 450 -3.00 -10.10 30.20
CA ALA A 450 -3.39 -10.02 31.60
C ALA A 450 -2.76 -11.17 32.43
N ALA A 451 -2.75 -11.03 33.76
CA ALA A 451 -2.23 -12.08 34.63
C ALA A 451 -3.04 -13.37 34.48
N GLY A 452 -2.34 -14.47 34.20
CA GLY A 452 -2.98 -15.79 34.01
C GLY A 452 -3.53 -16.05 32.60
N GLU A 453 -3.54 -15.06 31.75
CA GLU A 453 -4.01 -15.20 30.36
C GLU A 453 -3.02 -15.99 29.49
N PRO A 454 -3.49 -16.90 28.61
CA PRO A 454 -2.64 -17.59 27.64
C PRO A 454 -1.96 -16.61 26.70
N GLN A 455 -0.63 -16.73 26.50
CA GLN A 455 0.12 -15.82 25.62
C GLN A 455 0.00 -16.24 24.15
N ASN A 456 -1.19 -16.09 23.58
CA ASN A 456 -1.43 -16.32 22.16
C ASN A 456 -1.03 -15.09 21.33
N THR A 457 0.17 -15.10 20.72
CA THR A 457 0.65 -14.01 19.86
C THR A 457 -0.01 -13.99 18.48
N GLU A 458 -0.84 -14.95 18.13
CA GLU A 458 -1.62 -14.91 16.88
C GLU A 458 -2.89 -14.05 17.01
N ASP A 459 -3.26 -13.69 18.23
CA ASP A 459 -4.35 -12.73 18.48
C ASP A 459 -3.82 -11.29 18.43
N ALA A 460 -4.20 -10.56 17.38
CA ALA A 460 -3.81 -9.16 17.18
C ALA A 460 -4.29 -8.21 18.29
N SER A 461 -5.31 -8.59 19.05
CA SER A 461 -5.85 -7.74 20.14
C SER A 461 -4.83 -7.46 21.23
N HIS A 462 -3.81 -8.30 21.35
CA HIS A 462 -2.73 -8.16 22.33
C HIS A 462 -1.54 -7.34 21.82
N ILE A 463 -1.48 -6.98 20.55
CA ILE A 463 -0.44 -6.09 20.02
C ILE A 463 -0.72 -4.68 20.55
N ILE A 464 0.24 -4.14 21.30
CA ILE A 464 0.14 -2.79 21.85
C ILE A 464 1.03 -1.80 21.15
N ASP A 465 2.13 -2.28 20.52
CA ASP A 465 3.01 -1.44 19.68
C ASP A 465 3.84 -2.26 18.70
N ILE A 466 4.26 -1.60 17.60
CA ILE A 466 5.23 -2.07 16.62
C ILE A 466 6.25 -0.96 16.45
N THR A 467 7.50 -1.22 16.82
CA THR A 467 8.54 -0.19 16.92
C THR A 467 9.88 -0.67 16.34
N THR A 468 10.73 0.28 15.96
CA THR A 468 12.15 0.05 15.64
C THR A 468 13.06 0.20 16.87
N ASN A 469 12.54 0.77 17.96
CA ASN A 469 13.28 0.95 19.20
C ASN A 469 13.49 -0.37 19.94
N THR A 470 14.55 -0.46 20.75
CA THR A 470 14.83 -1.59 21.65
C THR A 470 14.31 -1.36 23.06
N PHE A 471 13.29 -0.51 23.19
CA PHE A 471 12.61 -0.20 24.45
C PHE A 471 11.14 0.16 24.22
N TYR A 472 10.36 0.04 25.32
CA TYR A 472 8.96 0.47 25.36
C TYR A 472 8.66 1.10 26.72
N LYS A 473 8.05 2.29 26.72
CA LYS A 473 7.65 2.98 27.96
C LYS A 473 6.37 2.33 28.50
N LEU A 474 6.49 1.75 29.69
CA LEU A 474 5.39 1.07 30.37
C LEU A 474 4.42 2.10 30.97
N PRO A 475 3.10 1.89 30.83
CA PRO A 475 2.09 2.73 31.45
C PRO A 475 1.95 2.38 32.95
N TYR A 476 2.89 2.85 33.78
CA TYR A 476 2.89 2.54 35.19
C TYR A 476 1.74 3.24 35.96
N ASP A 477 0.95 2.46 36.69
CA ASP A 477 -0.13 2.95 37.55
C ASP A 477 -0.03 2.34 38.97
N LYS A 478 0.84 2.90 39.80
CA LYS A 478 1.04 2.61 41.24
C LYS A 478 1.27 1.15 41.61
N GLY A 479 1.56 0.30 40.62
CA GLY A 479 1.88 -1.12 40.85
C GLY A 479 0.65 -1.97 41.22
N THR A 480 -0.52 -1.64 40.72
CA THR A 480 -1.76 -2.40 41.00
C THR A 480 -1.92 -3.58 40.08
N ASP A 481 -1.65 -3.40 38.80
CA ASP A 481 -1.92 -4.38 37.78
C ASP A 481 -0.70 -5.25 37.45
N ARG A 482 -0.96 -6.50 37.07
CA ARG A 482 0.06 -7.46 36.65
C ARG A 482 -0.20 -7.92 35.23
N TYR A 483 0.83 -7.80 34.39
CA TYR A 483 0.79 -8.21 33.00
C TYR A 483 1.99 -9.09 32.65
N THR A 484 1.83 -9.90 31.60
CA THR A 484 2.93 -10.53 30.90
C THR A 484 3.18 -9.77 29.61
N TYR A 485 4.32 -9.12 29.48
CA TYR A 485 4.80 -8.54 28.22
C TYR A 485 5.55 -9.59 27.44
N VAL A 486 5.24 -9.67 26.15
CA VAL A 486 5.91 -10.53 25.18
C VAL A 486 6.48 -9.65 24.09
N VAL A 487 7.76 -9.87 23.74
CA VAL A 487 8.42 -9.14 22.65
C VAL A 487 8.97 -10.14 21.66
N THR A 488 8.68 -9.88 20.39
CA THR A 488 9.24 -10.60 19.23
C THR A 488 10.00 -9.62 18.35
N SER A 489 10.87 -10.12 17.48
CA SER A 489 11.53 -9.34 16.44
C SER A 489 11.02 -9.76 15.07
N LEU A 490 10.96 -8.83 14.12
CA LEU A 490 10.62 -9.03 12.72
C LEU A 490 11.83 -8.70 11.85
N ASN A 491 12.10 -9.51 10.84
CA ASN A 491 13.02 -9.12 9.78
C ASN A 491 12.32 -8.25 8.72
N ARG A 492 13.07 -7.77 7.71
CA ARG A 492 12.59 -6.87 6.67
C ARG A 492 11.43 -7.41 5.82
N ILE A 493 11.28 -8.73 5.75
CA ILE A 493 10.19 -9.39 5.00
C ILE A 493 9.07 -9.92 5.90
N GLY A 494 9.05 -9.50 7.16
CA GLY A 494 7.96 -9.74 8.10
C GLY A 494 7.98 -11.10 8.79
N ASN A 495 9.04 -11.93 8.67
CA ASN A 495 9.13 -13.14 9.47
C ASN A 495 9.38 -12.81 10.94
N GLU A 496 8.66 -13.49 11.82
CA GLU A 496 8.62 -13.19 13.26
C GLU A 496 9.38 -14.23 14.08
N SER A 497 10.16 -13.75 15.04
CA SER A 497 10.99 -14.60 15.92
C SER A 497 10.17 -15.36 16.96
N LYS A 498 10.84 -16.29 17.64
CA LYS A 498 10.35 -16.84 18.91
C LYS A 498 10.17 -15.74 19.95
N THR A 499 9.24 -15.94 20.87
CA THR A 499 8.85 -14.98 21.91
C THR A 499 9.89 -14.86 23.04
N ALA A 500 10.13 -13.64 23.50
CA ALA A 500 10.70 -13.35 24.83
C ALA A 500 9.60 -12.77 25.74
N LYS A 501 9.57 -13.17 27.00
CA LYS A 501 8.50 -12.77 27.90
C LYS A 501 9.02 -12.34 29.27
N LYS A 502 8.30 -11.36 29.86
CA LYS A 502 8.57 -10.81 31.19
C LYS A 502 7.27 -10.43 31.90
N LYS A 503 7.12 -10.91 33.13
CA LYS A 503 6.05 -10.43 34.03
C LYS A 503 6.44 -9.07 34.56
N VAL A 504 5.50 -8.12 34.52
CA VAL A 504 5.65 -6.74 34.95
C VAL A 504 4.47 -6.40 35.84
N LYS A 505 4.74 -5.60 36.89
CA LYS A 505 3.74 -5.03 37.77
C LYS A 505 3.67 -3.52 37.48
N LEU A 506 2.50 -3.03 37.00
CA LEU A 506 2.26 -1.64 36.61
C LEU A 506 1.50 -0.86 37.68
#